data_e543439ae99f6132d1682b3a816c193e
#
_entry.id   e543439ae99f6132d1682b3a816c193e
#
_cell.length_a   1.000
_cell.length_b   1.000
_cell.length_c   1.000
_cell.angle_alpha   90.00
_cell.angle_beta   90.00
_cell.angle_gamma   90.00
#
_symmetry.space_group_name_H-M   'P 1'
#
loop_
_entity.id
_entity.type
_entity.pdbx_description
1 polymer ?
#
loop_
_entity_poly.entity_id
_entity_poly.type
_entity_poly.pdbx_seq_one_letter_code
_entity_poly.pdbx_strand_id
1 'polypeptide(L)'
;MITKNPDKHIRKAIYTLLNGMVVSGKTINCYDVRVTGNTSPQNYILFTTQTKEINKATKCGYRWDTSILIEIYTKTSAQGNSGSRVLLNDIEENCHQLLIPYLTIPDFVVLNQIVTYETQLETVTETENIMRSFLRLNLTLI
;
A
#
# COMPACT_ATOMS: atom_id res chain seq x y z
N MET A 1 -24.69 -14.52 -13.70
CA MET A 1 -23.63 -13.54 -13.39
C MET A 1 -22.45 -14.25 -12.79
N ILE A 2 -21.27 -14.10 -13.37
CA ILE A 2 -20.05 -14.71 -12.85
C ILE A 2 -19.43 -13.74 -11.85
N THR A 3 -19.30 -14.18 -10.61
CA THR A 3 -18.65 -13.39 -9.57
C THR A 3 -17.13 -13.51 -9.74
N LYS A 4 -16.48 -12.40 -10.00
CA LYS A 4 -15.01 -12.39 -10.16
C LYS A 4 -14.34 -12.04 -8.84
N ASN A 5 -13.18 -12.66 -8.62
CA ASN A 5 -12.35 -12.36 -7.46
C ASN A 5 -11.62 -11.02 -7.68
N PRO A 6 -11.85 -10.01 -6.83
CA PRO A 6 -11.25 -8.69 -7.03
C PRO A 6 -9.77 -8.60 -6.60
N ASP A 7 -9.25 -9.54 -5.82
CA ASP A 7 -7.95 -9.41 -5.16
C ASP A 7 -6.81 -9.09 -6.11
N LYS A 8 -6.64 -9.89 -7.16
CA LYS A 8 -5.54 -9.69 -8.11
C LYS A 8 -5.69 -8.38 -8.88
N HIS A 9 -6.91 -7.99 -9.19
CA HIS A 9 -7.19 -6.76 -9.93
C HIS A 9 -6.86 -5.52 -9.09
N ILE A 10 -7.18 -5.57 -7.80
CA ILE A 10 -6.84 -4.51 -6.85
C ILE A 10 -5.32 -4.40 -6.70
N ARG A 11 -4.63 -5.51 -6.47
CA ARG A 11 -3.17 -5.52 -6.34
C ARG A 11 -2.49 -4.97 -7.59
N LYS A 12 -2.94 -5.39 -8.76
CA LYS A 12 -2.37 -4.93 -10.02
C LYS A 12 -2.59 -3.43 -10.23
N ALA A 13 -3.77 -2.94 -9.91
CA ALA A 13 -4.09 -1.50 -10.04
C ALA A 13 -3.21 -0.66 -9.11
N ILE A 14 -3.07 -1.08 -7.85
CA ILE A 14 -2.24 -0.37 -6.88
C ILE A 14 -0.76 -0.45 -7.26
N TYR A 15 -0.29 -1.60 -7.68
CA TYR A 15 1.08 -1.77 -8.15
C TYR A 15 1.39 -0.82 -9.31
N THR A 16 0.53 -0.79 -10.31
CA THR A 16 0.71 0.09 -11.47
C THR A 16 0.75 1.56 -11.07
N LEU A 17 -0.05 1.95 -10.08
CA LEU A 17 -0.13 3.33 -9.62
C LEU A 17 1.08 3.74 -8.78
N LEU A 18 1.53 2.89 -7.89
CA LEU A 18 2.53 3.26 -6.87
C LEU A 18 3.96 2.84 -7.20
N ASN A 19 4.14 1.78 -8.01
CA ASN A 19 5.47 1.25 -8.29
C ASN A 19 6.31 2.25 -9.09
N GLY A 20 7.53 2.45 -8.64
CA GLY A 20 8.47 3.32 -9.35
C GLY A 20 8.26 4.81 -9.09
N MET A 21 7.48 5.20 -8.08
CA MET A 21 7.37 6.62 -7.74
C MET A 21 8.73 7.19 -7.33
N VAL A 22 8.96 8.44 -7.67
CA VAL A 22 10.20 9.12 -7.30
C VAL A 22 9.89 10.14 -6.20
N VAL A 23 10.52 9.95 -5.06
CA VAL A 23 10.36 10.82 -3.90
C VAL A 23 11.73 11.25 -3.42
N SER A 24 11.98 12.55 -3.37
CA SER A 24 13.27 13.14 -3.00
C SER A 24 14.45 12.55 -3.79
N GLY A 25 14.26 12.32 -5.08
CA GLY A 25 15.27 11.77 -5.97
C GLY A 25 15.49 10.26 -5.85
N LYS A 26 14.67 9.58 -5.04
CA LYS A 26 14.78 8.13 -4.84
C LYS A 26 13.60 7.42 -5.48
N THR A 27 13.88 6.33 -6.18
CA THR A 27 12.85 5.49 -6.79
C THR A 27 12.35 4.48 -5.77
N ILE A 28 11.05 4.48 -5.54
CA ILE A 28 10.40 3.60 -4.57
C ILE A 28 9.67 2.51 -5.32
N ASN A 29 10.06 1.27 -5.12
CA ASN A 29 9.44 0.12 -5.76
C ASN A 29 8.47 -0.60 -4.83
N CYS A 30 7.48 -1.24 -5.42
CA CYS A 30 6.47 -2.01 -4.70
C CYS A 30 6.71 -3.50 -4.84
N TYR A 31 6.39 -4.24 -3.78
CA TYR A 31 6.56 -5.69 -3.73
C TYR A 31 5.30 -6.35 -3.15
N ASP A 32 4.96 -7.52 -3.69
CA ASP A 32 3.83 -8.33 -3.20
C ASP A 32 4.25 -9.31 -2.12
N VAL A 33 5.55 -9.58 -2.01
CA VAL A 33 6.09 -10.54 -1.05
C VAL A 33 7.14 -9.85 -0.18
N ARG A 34 7.31 -10.35 1.02
CA ARG A 34 8.30 -9.80 1.94
C ARG A 34 9.70 -9.87 1.34
N VAL A 35 10.37 -8.74 1.33
CA VAL A 35 11.75 -8.64 0.87
C VAL A 35 12.66 -8.96 2.03
N THR A 36 13.51 -9.97 1.87
CA THR A 36 14.43 -10.43 2.92
C THR A 36 15.85 -10.45 2.42
N GLY A 37 16.79 -10.42 3.37
CA GLY A 37 18.23 -10.59 3.11
C GLY A 37 18.96 -9.30 2.79
N ASN A 38 20.24 -9.46 2.42
CA ASN A 38 21.14 -8.35 2.17
C ASN A 38 20.82 -7.56 0.90
N THR A 39 19.91 -8.08 0.10
CA THR A 39 19.49 -7.46 -1.17
C THR A 39 18.25 -6.61 -1.03
N SER A 40 17.67 -6.50 0.17
CA SER A 40 16.47 -5.68 0.36
C SER A 40 16.80 -4.20 0.14
N PRO A 41 15.96 -3.48 -0.63
CA PRO A 41 16.16 -2.04 -0.83
C PRO A 41 16.03 -1.29 0.49
N GLN A 42 16.64 -0.09 0.56
CA GLN A 42 16.50 0.76 1.73
C GLN A 42 15.09 1.31 1.91
N ASN A 43 14.44 1.63 0.81
CA ASN A 43 13.12 2.23 0.82
C ASN A 43 12.23 1.48 -0.15
N TYR A 44 11.09 0.99 0.33
CA TYR A 44 10.18 0.23 -0.51
C TYR A 44 8.77 0.20 0.07
N ILE A 45 7.84 -0.24 -0.76
CA ILE A 45 6.44 -0.43 -0.39
C ILE A 45 6.12 -1.92 -0.51
N LEU A 46 5.42 -2.44 0.48
CA LEU A 46 4.99 -3.84 0.52
C LEU A 46 3.47 -3.89 0.65
N PHE A 47 2.83 -4.67 -0.21
CA PHE A 47 1.39 -4.95 -0.09
C PHE A 47 1.20 -6.22 0.70
N THR A 48 0.49 -6.12 1.82
CA THR A 48 0.32 -7.25 2.73
C THR A 48 -1.14 -7.63 2.90
N THR A 49 -1.63 -7.64 4.11
CA THR A 49 -2.95 -8.14 4.48
C THR A 49 -4.05 -7.60 3.56
N GLN A 50 -4.71 -8.50 2.87
CA GLN A 50 -5.83 -8.17 1.99
C GLN A 50 -7.07 -8.89 2.47
N THR A 51 -8.17 -8.15 2.63
CA THR A 51 -9.45 -8.68 3.06
C THR A 51 -10.50 -8.43 1.99
N LYS A 52 -11.50 -9.28 1.98
CA LYS A 52 -12.67 -9.10 1.12
C LYS A 52 -13.90 -9.72 1.75
N GLU A 53 -15.02 -9.08 1.52
CA GLU A 53 -16.32 -9.55 1.98
C GLU A 53 -17.37 -9.28 0.91
N ILE A 54 -18.21 -10.24 0.65
CA ILE A 54 -19.34 -10.06 -0.26
C ILE A 54 -20.50 -9.48 0.53
N ASN A 55 -21.00 -8.32 0.07
CA ASN A 55 -22.21 -7.73 0.57
C ASN A 55 -23.34 -8.00 -0.40
N LYS A 56 -24.32 -8.79 0.02
CA LYS A 56 -25.48 -9.19 -0.79
C LYS A 56 -26.70 -8.31 -0.56
N ALA A 57 -26.54 -7.13 0.02
CA ALA A 57 -27.65 -6.27 0.40
C ALA A 57 -28.44 -5.71 -0.80
N THR A 58 -27.93 -5.84 -2.02
CA THR A 58 -28.62 -5.37 -3.23
C THR A 58 -29.16 -6.55 -4.03
N LYS A 59 -30.41 -6.41 -4.53
CA LYS A 59 -31.07 -7.45 -5.32
C LYS A 59 -30.44 -7.68 -6.70
N CYS A 60 -29.63 -6.75 -7.17
CA CYS A 60 -29.17 -6.71 -8.57
C CYS A 60 -27.69 -7.05 -8.76
N GLY A 61 -26.98 -7.49 -7.73
CA GLY A 61 -25.57 -7.85 -7.89
C GLY A 61 -24.83 -7.99 -6.57
N TYR A 62 -23.58 -8.34 -6.69
CA TYR A 62 -22.70 -8.47 -5.55
C TYR A 62 -21.87 -7.20 -5.39
N ARG A 63 -21.79 -6.73 -4.15
CA ARG A 63 -20.89 -5.66 -3.76
C ARG A 63 -19.74 -6.31 -2.99
N TRP A 64 -18.54 -5.89 -3.30
CA TRP A 64 -17.34 -6.31 -2.57
C TRP A 64 -16.89 -5.18 -1.66
N ASP A 65 -16.76 -5.47 -0.38
CA ASP A 65 -16.09 -4.61 0.57
C ASP A 65 -14.70 -5.18 0.79
N THR A 66 -13.66 -4.45 0.38
CA THR A 66 -12.29 -4.93 0.36
C THR A 66 -11.37 -3.99 1.08
N SER A 67 -10.25 -4.50 1.56
CA SER A 67 -9.17 -3.68 2.07
C SER A 67 -7.83 -4.31 1.73
N ILE A 68 -6.81 -3.48 1.61
CA ILE A 68 -5.44 -3.93 1.46
C ILE A 68 -4.54 -3.03 2.30
N LEU A 69 -3.59 -3.65 3.00
CA LEU A 69 -2.62 -2.93 3.81
C LEU A 69 -1.40 -2.61 2.95
N ILE A 70 -1.05 -1.34 2.90
CA ILE A 70 0.14 -0.83 2.21
C ILE A 70 1.15 -0.46 3.28
N GLU A 71 2.26 -1.17 3.32
CA GLU A 71 3.34 -0.92 4.27
C GLU A 71 4.47 -0.19 3.57
N ILE A 72 4.90 0.92 4.14
CA ILE A 72 6.02 1.72 3.63
C ILE A 72 7.20 1.50 4.58
N TYR A 73 8.33 1.13 4.01
CA TYR A 73 9.56 0.87 4.75
C TYR A 73 10.64 1.86 4.37
N THR A 74 11.29 2.43 5.36
CA THR A 74 12.54 3.18 5.17
C THR A 74 13.57 2.68 6.17
N LYS A 75 14.81 2.55 5.72
CA LYS A 75 15.91 2.05 6.54
C LYS A 75 17.06 3.04 6.51
N THR A 76 17.68 3.24 7.68
CA THR A 76 18.91 4.00 7.80
C THR A 76 19.90 3.20 8.64
N SER A 77 21.20 3.57 8.59
CA SER A 77 22.18 2.96 9.47
C SER A 77 21.90 3.34 10.92
N ALA A 78 22.23 2.43 11.85
CA ALA A 78 22.00 2.66 13.28
C ALA A 78 22.80 3.85 13.85
N GLN A 79 23.84 4.28 13.16
CA GLN A 79 24.65 5.43 13.57
C GLN A 79 24.09 6.77 13.08
N GLY A 80 22.93 6.74 12.63
CA GLY A 80 22.11 7.80 12.70
C GLY A 80 21.98 8.89 11.82
N ASN A 81 21.08 8.86 10.98
CA ASN A 81 20.63 10.09 10.41
C ASN A 81 19.12 10.17 10.46
N SER A 82 18.69 11.33 10.86
CA SER A 82 17.31 11.72 10.99
C SER A 82 16.51 11.72 9.67
N GLY A 83 17.11 11.33 8.53
CA GLY A 83 16.49 11.45 7.23
C GLY A 83 15.37 10.45 6.95
N SER A 84 15.36 9.32 7.62
CA SER A 84 14.47 8.22 7.35
C SER A 84 12.99 8.53 7.64
N ARG A 85 12.72 9.24 8.71
CA ARG A 85 11.34 9.61 9.10
C ARG A 85 10.74 10.64 8.15
N VAL A 86 11.52 11.62 7.74
CA VAL A 86 11.07 12.63 6.78
C VAL A 86 10.75 11.98 5.43
N LEU A 87 11.63 11.10 4.98
CA LEU A 87 11.40 10.36 3.74
C LEU A 87 10.17 9.47 3.85
N LEU A 88 9.97 8.80 4.99
CA LEU A 88 8.79 7.98 5.24
C LEU A 88 7.51 8.81 5.09
N ASN A 89 7.48 9.98 5.69
CA ASN A 89 6.33 10.89 5.61
C ASN A 89 6.11 11.39 4.18
N ASP A 90 7.18 11.68 3.46
CA ASP A 90 7.08 12.13 2.06
C ASP A 90 6.52 11.03 1.15
N ILE A 91 6.95 9.79 1.35
CA ILE A 91 6.40 8.64 0.61
C ILE A 91 4.92 8.44 0.95
N GLU A 92 4.58 8.51 2.23
CA GLU A 92 3.21 8.38 2.70
C GLU A 92 2.29 9.45 2.08
N GLU A 93 2.73 10.70 2.07
CA GLU A 93 2.00 11.79 1.45
C GLU A 93 1.80 11.57 -0.05
N ASN A 94 2.85 11.14 -0.74
CA ASN A 94 2.78 10.87 -2.17
C ASN A 94 1.81 9.71 -2.48
N CYS A 95 1.86 8.64 -1.69
CA CYS A 95 0.89 7.55 -1.81
C CYS A 95 -0.54 8.05 -1.59
N HIS A 96 -0.74 8.87 -0.56
CA HIS A 96 -2.06 9.42 -0.27
C HIS A 96 -2.60 10.22 -1.45
N GLN A 97 -1.80 11.12 -2.00
CA GLN A 97 -2.22 11.94 -3.15
C GLN A 97 -2.55 11.10 -4.38
N LEU A 98 -1.78 10.06 -4.64
CA LEU A 98 -2.04 9.15 -5.77
C LEU A 98 -3.31 8.32 -5.57
N LEU A 99 -3.72 8.09 -4.32
CA LEU A 99 -4.90 7.30 -3.98
C LEU A 99 -6.18 8.17 -3.76
N ILE A 100 -6.08 9.49 -3.86
CA ILE A 100 -7.27 10.36 -3.81
C ILE A 100 -8.21 10.10 -4.99
N PRO A 101 -7.74 10.08 -6.25
CA PRO A 101 -8.60 9.69 -7.36
C PRO A 101 -8.95 8.20 -7.26
N TYR A 102 -10.19 7.86 -7.59
CA TYR A 102 -10.61 6.46 -7.57
C TYR A 102 -9.82 5.63 -8.57
N LEU A 103 -9.42 4.44 -8.13
CA LEU A 103 -8.72 3.50 -8.99
C LEU A 103 -9.60 3.04 -10.13
N THR A 104 -8.98 2.79 -11.29
CA THR A 104 -9.61 2.09 -12.39
C THR A 104 -9.24 0.60 -12.27
N ILE A 105 -10.23 -0.21 -11.95
CA ILE A 105 -10.04 -1.66 -11.78
C ILE A 105 -10.81 -2.36 -12.89
N PRO A 106 -10.15 -3.16 -13.75
CA PRO A 106 -10.84 -3.87 -14.81
C PRO A 106 -11.97 -4.75 -14.30
N ASP A 107 -13.09 -4.73 -14.99
CA ASP A 107 -14.29 -5.51 -14.66
C ASP A 107 -15.04 -5.09 -13.38
N PHE A 108 -14.58 -4.05 -12.72
CA PHE A 108 -15.20 -3.53 -11.50
C PHE A 108 -15.40 -2.03 -11.58
N VAL A 109 -16.43 -1.56 -10.87
CA VAL A 109 -16.66 -0.12 -10.65
C VAL A 109 -16.35 0.18 -9.19
N VAL A 110 -15.47 1.13 -8.95
CA VAL A 110 -15.14 1.58 -7.59
C VAL A 110 -16.22 2.56 -7.14
N LEU A 111 -17.01 2.15 -6.16
CA LEU A 111 -18.07 2.98 -5.59
C LEU A 111 -17.56 3.90 -4.51
N ASN A 112 -16.56 3.44 -3.75
CA ASN A 112 -15.97 4.20 -2.67
C ASN A 112 -14.51 3.79 -2.48
N GLN A 113 -13.68 4.74 -2.12
CA GLN A 113 -12.25 4.53 -1.89
C GLN A 113 -11.80 5.44 -0.75
N ILE A 114 -11.37 4.85 0.35
CA ILE A 114 -10.97 5.57 1.55
C ILE A 114 -9.62 5.04 2.01
N VAL A 115 -8.69 5.95 2.27
CA VAL A 115 -7.40 5.62 2.88
C VAL A 115 -7.49 5.92 4.37
N THR A 116 -7.15 4.94 5.19
CA THR A 116 -7.01 5.12 6.63
C THR A 116 -5.57 4.92 7.04
N TYR A 117 -5.16 5.63 8.08
CA TYR A 117 -3.79 5.59 8.58
C TYR A 117 -3.72 4.79 9.86
N GLU A 118 -2.62 4.04 10.00
CA GLU A 118 -2.32 3.33 11.23
C GLU A 118 -1.03 3.87 11.84
N THR A 119 -0.74 3.46 13.06
CA THR A 119 0.43 3.95 13.83
C THR A 119 1.74 3.59 13.11
N GLN A 120 2.62 4.57 13.02
CA GLN A 120 3.98 4.32 12.54
C GLN A 120 4.78 3.55 13.58
N LEU A 121 5.61 2.63 13.12
CA LEU A 121 6.45 1.81 13.96
C LEU A 121 7.92 2.04 13.63
N GLU A 122 8.74 2.03 14.68
CA GLU A 122 10.20 2.08 14.56
C GLU A 122 10.80 0.82 15.16
N THR A 123 11.70 0.17 14.42
CA THR A 123 12.47 -0.97 14.90
C THR A 123 13.94 -0.62 14.80
N VAL A 124 14.64 -0.66 15.94
CA VAL A 124 16.06 -0.40 16.01
C VAL A 124 16.80 -1.72 16.17
N THR A 125 17.70 -2.00 15.23
CA THR A 125 18.61 -3.14 15.33
C THR A 125 20.03 -2.64 15.60
N GLU A 126 20.99 -3.53 15.77
CA GLU A 126 22.39 -3.14 15.98
C GLU A 126 22.97 -2.38 14.79
N THR A 127 22.46 -2.63 13.58
CA THR A 127 23.01 -2.10 12.34
C THR A 127 22.10 -1.14 11.61
N GLU A 128 20.78 -1.17 11.90
CA GLU A 128 19.79 -0.41 11.14
C GLU A 128 18.67 0.13 12.01
N ASN A 129 18.15 1.28 11.61
CA ASN A 129 16.85 1.78 12.05
C ASN A 129 15.84 1.56 10.93
N ILE A 130 14.79 0.82 11.24
CA ILE A 130 13.71 0.52 10.29
C ILE A 130 12.46 1.27 10.70
N MET A 131 12.02 2.16 9.84
CA MET A 131 10.76 2.90 10.03
C MET A 131 9.69 2.30 9.13
N ARG A 132 8.51 2.11 9.68
CA ARG A 132 7.36 1.58 8.93
C ARG A 132 6.16 2.47 9.10
N SER A 133 5.46 2.72 8.00
CA SER A 133 4.18 3.39 7.99
C SER A 133 3.14 2.47 7.35
N PHE A 134 1.91 2.55 7.83
CA PHE A 134 0.84 1.68 7.38
C PHE A 134 -0.32 2.51 6.86
N LEU A 135 -0.69 2.25 5.61
CA LEU A 135 -1.90 2.79 5.00
C LEU A 135 -2.84 1.64 4.68
N ARG A 136 -4.09 1.77 5.08
CA ARG A 136 -5.11 0.80 4.69
C ARG A 136 -6.00 1.43 3.63
N LEU A 137 -6.02 0.83 2.47
CA LEU A 137 -6.90 1.23 1.39
C LEU A 137 -8.18 0.40 1.45
N ASN A 138 -9.31 1.08 1.65
CA ASN A 138 -10.62 0.46 1.73
C ASN A 138 -11.38 0.77 0.45
N LEU A 139 -11.86 -0.26 -0.22
CA LEU A 139 -12.57 -0.14 -1.48
C LEU A 139 -13.91 -0.84 -1.41
N THR A 140 -14.93 -0.18 -1.96
CA THR A 140 -16.22 -0.82 -2.24
C THR A 140 -16.37 -0.94 -3.74
N LEU A 141 -16.53 -2.17 -4.23
CA LEU A 141 -16.59 -2.51 -5.64
C LEU A 141 -17.92 -3.14 -6.02
N ILE A 142 -18.30 -2.90 -7.25
CA ILE A 142 -19.46 -3.56 -7.83
C ILE A 142 -19.11 -4.21 -9.16
#